data_acdfefb77eeb9767701b30bfa5dbb1a9
#
_entry.id   acdfefb77eeb9767701b30bfa5dbb1a9
#
_cell.length_a   1.000
_cell.length_b   1.000
_cell.length_c   1.000
_cell.angle_alpha   90.00
_cell.angle_beta   90.00
_cell.angle_gamma   90.00
#
_symmetry.space_group_name_H-M   'P 1'
#
loop_
_entity.id
_entity.type
_entity.pdbx_description
1 polymer ?
#
loop_
_entity_poly.entity_id
_entity_poly.type
_entity_poly.pdbx_seq_one_letter_code
_entity_poly.pdbx_strand_id
1 'polypeptide(L)'
;IAAQMVLNLVEPQSSGIGGGGFLLYYNAKKNELLAFDGREKAPIKYNTNIFLNENGKKKGFIEAVSGGLAVGVPSLLPMLEMAHQKYGFLNWKILFSEAIQYAENGFIVGNRLSSLLKRAPHLTHNIKTKTYFNMDEGGLNQGEKIQNAELAKTFKLIAKLGSKALLDGEVANAIIEATGNSNNPGVLIKEDFSIELEKFEASG
;
A
#
# COMPACT_ATOMS: atom_id res chain seq x y z
N ILE A 1 10.45 0.60 9.76
CA ILE A 1 10.29 1.05 8.36
C ILE A 1 10.95 0.05 7.42
N ALA A 2 12.24 -0.30 7.55
CA ALA A 2 12.90 -1.22 6.63
C ALA A 2 12.16 -2.56 6.49
N ALA A 3 11.77 -3.21 7.59
CA ALA A 3 10.96 -4.41 7.56
C ALA A 3 9.62 -4.21 6.85
N GLN A 4 8.96 -3.05 7.06
CA GLN A 4 7.71 -2.70 6.38
C GLN A 4 7.89 -2.63 4.87
N MET A 5 8.99 -2.05 4.37
CA MET A 5 9.26 -1.96 2.93
C MET A 5 9.50 -3.34 2.31
N VAL A 6 10.20 -4.24 3.01
CA VAL A 6 10.36 -5.63 2.57
C VAL A 6 9.02 -6.36 2.57
N LEU A 7 8.19 -6.18 3.62
CA LEU A 7 6.86 -6.80 3.69
C LEU A 7 5.94 -6.33 2.56
N ASN A 8 6.02 -5.09 2.12
CA ASN A 8 5.25 -4.59 0.97
C ASN A 8 5.58 -5.34 -0.34
N LEU A 9 6.75 -5.94 -0.42
CA LEU A 9 7.17 -6.74 -1.56
C LEU A 9 6.80 -8.22 -1.40
N VAL A 10 7.12 -8.83 -0.24
CA VAL A 10 7.05 -10.29 -0.04
C VAL A 10 5.71 -10.76 0.51
N GLU A 11 4.91 -9.84 1.09
CA GLU A 11 3.55 -10.08 1.64
C GLU A 11 2.54 -9.05 1.10
N PRO A 12 2.45 -8.88 -0.24
CA PRO A 12 1.67 -7.78 -0.85
C PRO A 12 0.16 -7.87 -0.56
N GLN A 13 -0.34 -9.04 -0.17
CA GLN A 13 -1.74 -9.24 0.21
C GLN A 13 -2.09 -8.65 1.58
N SER A 14 -1.09 -8.34 2.40
CA SER A 14 -1.26 -7.86 3.78
C SER A 14 -0.58 -6.52 4.04
N SER A 15 0.19 -6.03 3.09
CA SER A 15 1.04 -4.85 3.27
C SER A 15 1.28 -4.15 1.94
N GLY A 16 1.22 -2.82 1.91
CA GLY A 16 1.46 -2.05 0.69
C GLY A 16 1.72 -0.57 0.99
N ILE A 17 2.56 0.05 0.16
CA ILE A 17 2.85 1.49 0.26
C ILE A 17 1.63 2.38 -0.03
N GLY A 18 0.64 1.85 -0.74
CA GLY A 18 -0.63 2.52 -1.04
C GLY A 18 -1.71 2.33 0.03
N GLY A 19 -1.39 1.67 1.14
CA GLY A 19 -2.28 1.45 2.26
C GLY A 19 -2.10 2.44 3.39
N GLY A 20 -2.59 2.05 4.58
CA GLY A 20 -2.44 2.78 5.83
C GLY A 20 -2.07 1.87 6.98
N GLY A 21 -1.94 2.45 8.15
CA GLY A 21 -1.61 1.71 9.37
C GLY A 21 -1.56 2.60 10.60
N PHE A 22 -1.28 1.98 11.71
CA PHE A 22 -1.04 2.65 12.98
C PHE A 22 0.36 2.32 13.47
N LEU A 23 1.00 3.28 14.15
CA LEU A 23 2.29 3.08 14.79
C LEU A 23 2.22 3.52 16.24
N LEU A 24 2.62 2.63 17.15
CA LEU A 24 2.86 2.95 18.54
C LEU A 24 4.36 3.03 18.78
N TYR A 25 4.79 4.12 19.41
CA TYR A 25 6.18 4.35 19.77
C TYR A 25 6.30 4.64 21.25
N TYR A 26 6.99 3.76 21.98
CA TYR A 26 7.31 3.97 23.38
C TYR A 26 8.72 4.51 23.57
N ASN A 27 8.82 5.69 24.17
CA ASN A 27 10.09 6.31 24.56
C ASN A 27 10.39 6.02 26.03
N ALA A 28 11.18 4.99 26.28
CA ALA A 28 11.52 4.57 27.65
C ALA A 28 12.24 5.64 28.47
N LYS A 29 13.02 6.53 27.83
CA LYS A 29 13.74 7.61 28.55
C LYS A 29 12.80 8.67 29.12
N LYS A 30 11.69 8.90 28.44
CA LYS A 30 10.69 9.91 28.82
C LYS A 30 9.44 9.29 29.46
N ASN A 31 9.33 7.98 29.42
CA ASN A 31 8.12 7.23 29.79
C ASN A 31 6.88 7.72 29.02
N GLU A 32 7.05 7.95 27.71
CA GLU A 32 6.00 8.45 26.83
C GLU A 32 5.57 7.37 25.85
N LEU A 33 4.27 7.17 25.69
CA LEU A 33 3.69 6.38 24.61
C LEU A 33 3.03 7.32 23.61
N LEU A 34 3.43 7.19 22.35
CA LEU A 34 2.92 7.99 21.26
C LEU A 34 2.24 7.09 20.23
N ALA A 35 1.10 7.53 19.73
CA ALA A 35 0.38 6.90 18.63
C ALA A 35 0.44 7.80 17.39
N PHE A 36 0.61 7.19 16.23
CA PHE A 36 0.54 7.85 14.93
C PHE A 36 -0.58 7.18 14.13
N ASP A 37 -1.51 7.98 13.66
CA ASP A 37 -2.60 7.53 12.80
C ASP A 37 -2.24 7.81 11.34
N GLY A 38 -1.97 6.76 10.60
CA GLY A 38 -1.78 6.74 9.16
C GLY A 38 -2.81 5.84 8.49
N ARG A 39 -4.02 5.72 9.08
CA ARG A 39 -5.13 4.99 8.46
C ARG A 39 -5.58 5.71 7.20
N GLU A 40 -5.93 4.96 6.17
CA GLU A 40 -6.48 5.50 4.93
C GLU A 40 -7.77 6.29 5.21
N LYS A 41 -7.90 7.43 4.55
CA LYS A 41 -9.13 8.23 4.56
C LYS A 41 -9.96 7.92 3.31
N ALA A 42 -11.27 8.10 3.41
CA ALA A 42 -12.13 8.04 2.25
C ALA A 42 -11.80 9.20 1.28
N PRO A 43 -11.82 8.99 -0.03
CA PRO A 43 -11.67 10.07 -1.01
C PRO A 43 -12.72 11.17 -0.83
N ILE A 44 -12.38 12.41 -1.18
CA ILE A 44 -13.28 13.58 -1.05
C ILE A 44 -14.60 13.36 -1.82
N LYS A 45 -14.53 12.70 -2.96
CA LYS A 45 -15.71 12.37 -3.79
C LYS A 45 -16.48 11.13 -3.33
N TYR A 46 -16.10 10.54 -2.19
CA TYR A 46 -16.82 9.39 -1.65
C TYR A 46 -18.26 9.77 -1.28
N ASN A 47 -19.19 8.85 -1.55
CA ASN A 47 -20.55 8.92 -1.05
C ASN A 47 -21.01 7.55 -0.54
N THR A 48 -22.00 7.54 0.33
CA THR A 48 -22.46 6.32 1.01
C THR A 48 -23.07 5.25 0.07
N ASN A 49 -23.46 5.65 -1.16
CA ASN A 49 -24.08 4.77 -2.14
C ASN A 49 -23.07 4.09 -3.07
N ILE A 50 -21.78 4.41 -2.94
CA ILE A 50 -20.73 3.91 -3.85
C ILE A 50 -20.64 2.37 -3.86
N PHE A 51 -21.05 1.72 -2.79
CA PHE A 51 -21.12 0.25 -2.66
C PHE A 51 -22.52 -0.33 -2.91
N LEU A 52 -23.42 0.45 -3.49
CA LEU A 52 -24.71 -0.05 -3.93
C LEU A 52 -24.67 -0.36 -5.43
N ASN A 53 -25.43 -1.35 -5.86
CA ASN A 53 -25.69 -1.64 -7.27
C ASN A 53 -26.82 -0.76 -7.81
N GLU A 54 -27.13 -0.87 -9.10
CA GLU A 54 -28.17 -0.11 -9.78
C GLU A 54 -29.57 -0.25 -9.14
N ASN A 55 -29.82 -1.35 -8.44
CA ASN A 55 -31.08 -1.62 -7.74
C ASN A 55 -31.09 -1.12 -6.28
N GLY A 56 -30.08 -0.35 -5.87
CA GLY A 56 -29.94 0.14 -4.50
C GLY A 56 -29.57 -0.93 -3.45
N LYS A 57 -29.20 -2.14 -3.90
CA LYS A 57 -28.74 -3.23 -3.02
C LYS A 57 -27.22 -3.18 -2.86
N LYS A 58 -26.72 -3.64 -1.70
CA LYS A 58 -25.28 -3.76 -1.44
C LYS A 58 -24.63 -4.67 -2.48
N LYS A 59 -23.50 -4.23 -3.02
CA LYS A 59 -22.60 -5.04 -3.85
C LYS A 59 -22.12 -6.26 -3.07
N GLY A 60 -21.84 -7.36 -3.77
CA GLY A 60 -21.15 -8.50 -3.18
C GLY A 60 -19.75 -8.12 -2.69
N PHE A 61 -19.24 -8.79 -1.65
CA PHE A 61 -17.92 -8.45 -1.07
C PHE A 61 -16.82 -8.42 -2.12
N ILE A 62 -16.69 -9.44 -2.95
CA ILE A 62 -15.64 -9.51 -4.00
C ILE A 62 -15.83 -8.41 -5.04
N GLU A 63 -17.06 -8.10 -5.42
CA GLU A 63 -17.34 -6.99 -6.33
C GLU A 63 -16.93 -5.65 -5.70
N ALA A 64 -17.24 -5.42 -4.44
CA ALA A 64 -16.93 -4.18 -3.74
C ALA A 64 -15.42 -3.96 -3.56
N VAL A 65 -14.64 -5.01 -3.25
CA VAL A 65 -13.20 -4.91 -2.98
C VAL A 65 -12.32 -5.00 -4.22
N SER A 66 -12.87 -5.42 -5.37
CA SER A 66 -12.10 -5.54 -6.61
C SER A 66 -12.10 -4.21 -7.37
N GLY A 67 -10.92 -3.78 -7.81
CA GLY A 67 -10.74 -2.53 -8.56
C GLY A 67 -10.51 -1.31 -7.68
N GLY A 68 -10.77 -0.12 -8.22
CA GLY A 68 -10.46 1.17 -7.56
C GLY A 68 -11.45 1.63 -6.52
N LEU A 69 -12.67 1.07 -6.51
CA LEU A 69 -13.78 1.56 -5.67
C LEU A 69 -13.46 1.53 -4.17
N ALA A 70 -12.77 0.48 -3.71
CA ALA A 70 -12.41 0.31 -2.30
C ALA A 70 -11.05 0.93 -1.92
N VAL A 71 -10.40 1.63 -2.84
CA VAL A 71 -9.09 2.24 -2.59
C VAL A 71 -9.27 3.56 -1.85
N GLY A 72 -8.70 3.63 -0.64
CA GLY A 72 -8.61 4.85 0.14
C GLY A 72 -7.38 5.69 -0.19
N VAL A 73 -7.26 6.83 0.44
CA VAL A 73 -6.12 7.74 0.28
C VAL A 73 -4.89 7.15 0.99
N PRO A 74 -3.76 6.89 0.28
CA PRO A 74 -2.57 6.29 0.85
C PRO A 74 -1.95 7.16 1.96
N SER A 75 -1.81 6.65 3.17
CA SER A 75 -1.30 7.41 4.32
C SER A 75 -0.19 6.70 5.13
N LEU A 76 0.14 5.45 4.80
CA LEU A 76 1.20 4.72 5.47
C LEU A 76 2.57 5.42 5.41
N LEU A 77 3.01 5.79 4.20
CA LEU A 77 4.34 6.39 4.02
C LEU A 77 4.48 7.77 4.69
N PRO A 78 3.52 8.70 4.54
CA PRO A 78 3.56 9.96 5.27
C PRO A 78 3.66 9.77 6.79
N MET A 79 2.91 8.85 7.37
CA MET A 79 2.97 8.53 8.79
C MET A 79 4.36 8.01 9.19
N LEU A 80 4.91 7.06 8.43
CA LEU A 80 6.24 6.51 8.70
C LEU A 80 7.34 7.56 8.58
N GLU A 81 7.24 8.47 7.59
CA GLU A 81 8.20 9.56 7.43
C GLU A 81 8.11 10.55 8.58
N MET A 82 6.91 10.97 8.99
CA MET A 82 6.69 11.85 10.15
C MET A 82 7.30 11.25 11.43
N ALA A 83 7.08 9.98 11.69
CA ALA A 83 7.66 9.29 12.84
C ALA A 83 9.19 9.20 12.73
N HIS A 84 9.71 8.91 11.52
CA HIS A 84 11.14 8.81 11.27
C HIS A 84 11.86 10.14 11.42
N GLN A 85 11.34 11.22 10.91
CA GLN A 85 11.92 12.57 11.03
C GLN A 85 12.15 12.94 12.50
N LYS A 86 11.30 12.46 13.40
CA LYS A 86 11.36 12.82 14.83
C LYS A 86 12.13 11.81 15.68
N TYR A 87 12.07 10.52 15.36
CA TYR A 87 12.58 9.43 16.20
C TYR A 87 13.53 8.48 15.47
N GLY A 88 13.75 8.65 14.17
CA GLY A 88 14.65 7.83 13.38
C GLY A 88 16.11 8.17 13.61
N PHE A 89 16.99 7.17 13.57
CA PHE A 89 18.45 7.33 13.71
C PHE A 89 19.17 7.09 12.37
N LEU A 90 18.69 6.15 11.58
CA LEU A 90 19.32 5.79 10.31
C LEU A 90 18.87 6.77 9.20
N ASN A 91 19.72 6.95 8.20
CA ASN A 91 19.32 7.71 7.03
C ASN A 91 18.12 7.06 6.32
N TRP A 92 17.11 7.86 5.96
CA TRP A 92 15.89 7.41 5.30
C TRP A 92 16.15 6.49 4.11
N LYS A 93 17.11 6.85 3.25
CA LYS A 93 17.45 6.07 2.04
C LYS A 93 17.90 4.64 2.35
N ILE A 94 18.64 4.45 3.43
CA ILE A 94 19.17 3.13 3.83
C ILE A 94 18.02 2.18 4.18
N LEU A 95 16.90 2.68 4.68
CA LEU A 95 15.76 1.88 5.07
C LEU A 95 15.06 1.19 3.89
N PHE A 96 15.36 1.61 2.67
CA PHE A 96 14.81 1.01 1.44
C PHE A 96 15.77 0.06 0.74
N SER A 97 17.04 0.00 1.14
CA SER A 97 18.08 -0.72 0.40
C SER A 97 17.75 -2.20 0.19
N GLU A 98 17.36 -2.90 1.24
CA GLU A 98 17.01 -4.32 1.17
C GLU A 98 15.78 -4.56 0.30
N ALA A 99 14.73 -3.75 0.48
CA ALA A 99 13.51 -3.88 -0.32
C ALA A 99 13.79 -3.64 -1.82
N ILE A 100 14.62 -2.65 -2.14
CA ILE A 100 15.06 -2.38 -3.53
C ILE A 100 15.84 -3.58 -4.07
N GLN A 101 16.79 -4.11 -3.30
CA GLN A 101 17.62 -5.24 -3.72
C GLN A 101 16.77 -6.50 -3.98
N TYR A 102 15.83 -6.84 -3.09
CA TYR A 102 14.92 -7.95 -3.30
C TYR A 102 13.97 -7.73 -4.48
N ALA A 103 13.51 -6.51 -4.69
CA ALA A 103 12.63 -6.19 -5.82
C ALA A 103 13.38 -6.31 -7.16
N GLU A 104 14.65 -5.91 -7.23
CA GLU A 104 15.48 -6.00 -8.43
C GLU A 104 16.02 -7.41 -8.69
N ASN A 105 16.55 -8.05 -7.66
CA ASN A 105 17.22 -9.34 -7.80
C ASN A 105 16.26 -10.52 -7.61
N GLY A 106 15.07 -10.26 -7.12
CA GLY A 106 14.04 -11.26 -6.84
C GLY A 106 14.11 -11.84 -5.42
N PHE A 107 12.97 -12.30 -4.98
CA PHE A 107 12.77 -13.02 -3.73
C PHE A 107 12.07 -14.36 -3.96
N ILE A 108 12.17 -15.25 -3.01
CA ILE A 108 11.53 -16.57 -3.08
C ILE A 108 10.11 -16.48 -2.53
N VAL A 109 9.15 -16.94 -3.32
CA VAL A 109 7.72 -16.98 -2.95
C VAL A 109 7.54 -17.93 -1.76
N GLY A 110 7.01 -17.38 -0.66
CA GLY A 110 6.69 -18.13 0.53
C GLY A 110 5.38 -18.91 0.41
N ASN A 111 5.19 -19.89 1.31
CA ASN A 111 3.95 -20.70 1.35
C ASN A 111 2.70 -19.82 1.54
N ARG A 112 2.78 -18.77 2.37
CA ARG A 112 1.65 -17.89 2.66
C ARG A 112 1.16 -17.16 1.39
N LEU A 113 2.08 -16.51 0.65
CA LEU A 113 1.75 -15.82 -0.59
C LEU A 113 1.15 -16.80 -1.60
N SER A 114 1.81 -17.92 -1.87
CA SER A 114 1.32 -18.95 -2.78
C SER A 114 -0.09 -19.43 -2.43
N SER A 115 -0.33 -19.75 -1.15
CA SER A 115 -1.63 -20.24 -0.69
C SER A 115 -2.75 -19.20 -0.82
N LEU A 116 -2.44 -17.91 -0.62
CA LEU A 116 -3.43 -16.83 -0.71
C LEU A 116 -3.74 -16.48 -2.16
N LEU A 117 -2.77 -16.53 -3.07
CA LEU A 117 -3.01 -16.34 -4.51
C LEU A 117 -4.04 -17.34 -5.05
N LYS A 118 -3.94 -18.60 -4.63
CA LYS A 118 -4.90 -19.67 -5.02
C LYS A 118 -6.34 -19.42 -4.56
N ARG A 119 -6.52 -18.52 -3.57
CA ARG A 119 -7.84 -18.14 -3.01
C ARG A 119 -8.30 -16.75 -3.45
N ALA A 120 -7.58 -16.11 -4.36
CA ALA A 120 -7.83 -14.72 -4.80
C ALA A 120 -8.14 -14.62 -6.30
N PRO A 121 -9.19 -15.29 -6.81
CA PRO A 121 -9.51 -15.30 -8.24
C PRO A 121 -9.82 -13.89 -8.79
N HIS A 122 -10.23 -12.95 -7.95
CA HIS A 122 -10.48 -11.55 -8.31
C HIS A 122 -9.24 -10.80 -8.80
N LEU A 123 -8.04 -11.28 -8.50
CA LEU A 123 -6.79 -10.70 -9.02
C LEU A 123 -6.64 -10.83 -10.53
N THR A 124 -7.43 -11.70 -11.17
CA THR A 124 -7.50 -11.81 -12.65
C THR A 124 -8.19 -10.61 -13.32
N HIS A 125 -8.93 -9.80 -12.57
CA HIS A 125 -9.64 -8.63 -13.10
C HIS A 125 -8.70 -7.49 -13.54
N ASN A 126 -7.47 -7.46 -13.05
CA ASN A 126 -6.46 -6.51 -13.50
C ASN A 126 -5.34 -7.23 -14.23
N ILE A 127 -5.10 -6.88 -15.50
CA ILE A 127 -4.14 -7.57 -16.36
C ILE A 127 -2.71 -7.55 -15.80
N LYS A 128 -2.26 -6.45 -15.22
CA LYS A 128 -0.90 -6.35 -14.65
C LYS A 128 -0.75 -7.27 -13.44
N THR A 129 -1.73 -7.27 -12.54
CA THR A 129 -1.77 -8.15 -11.37
C THR A 129 -1.83 -9.62 -11.77
N LYS A 130 -2.72 -9.93 -12.73
CA LYS A 130 -2.88 -11.26 -13.30
C LYS A 130 -1.57 -11.80 -13.85
N THR A 131 -0.88 -11.00 -14.67
CA THR A 131 0.41 -11.39 -15.28
C THR A 131 1.50 -11.51 -14.22
N TYR A 132 1.62 -10.54 -13.31
CA TYR A 132 2.65 -10.51 -12.28
C TYR A 132 2.59 -11.73 -11.34
N PHE A 133 1.40 -12.13 -10.95
CA PHE A 133 1.19 -13.28 -10.07
C PHE A 133 0.92 -14.60 -10.79
N ASN A 134 1.07 -14.65 -12.11
CA ASN A 134 0.81 -15.84 -12.95
C ASN A 134 -0.56 -16.48 -12.70
N MET A 135 -1.62 -15.64 -12.61
CA MET A 135 -2.95 -16.08 -12.20
C MET A 135 -3.64 -16.98 -13.24
N ASP A 136 -3.21 -16.97 -14.49
CA ASP A 136 -3.71 -17.89 -15.54
C ASP A 136 -3.32 -19.36 -15.26
N GLU A 137 -2.21 -19.57 -14.57
CA GLU A 137 -1.71 -20.91 -14.19
C GLU A 137 -2.00 -21.22 -12.70
N GLY A 138 -2.93 -20.47 -12.09
CA GLY A 138 -3.34 -20.71 -10.69
C GLY A 138 -2.50 -19.99 -9.64
N GLY A 139 -1.67 -19.03 -10.06
CA GLY A 139 -0.82 -18.21 -9.19
C GLY A 139 0.56 -18.83 -8.95
N LEU A 140 1.46 -18.01 -8.42
CA LEU A 140 2.84 -18.40 -8.10
C LEU A 140 2.91 -19.55 -7.08
N ASN A 141 3.83 -20.47 -7.29
CA ASN A 141 4.07 -21.58 -6.37
C ASN A 141 5.15 -21.21 -5.34
N GLN A 142 5.07 -21.86 -4.17
CA GLN A 142 6.13 -21.77 -3.18
C GLN A 142 7.47 -22.23 -3.77
N GLY A 143 8.53 -21.47 -3.49
CA GLY A 143 9.88 -21.74 -3.98
C GLY A 143 10.21 -21.08 -5.32
N GLU A 144 9.24 -20.56 -6.05
CA GLU A 144 9.49 -19.77 -7.26
C GLU A 144 10.20 -18.46 -6.91
N LYS A 145 11.01 -17.97 -7.83
CA LYS A 145 11.68 -16.67 -7.69
C LYS A 145 10.97 -15.64 -8.54
N ILE A 146 10.58 -14.52 -7.92
CA ILE A 146 9.88 -13.43 -8.60
C ILE A 146 10.60 -12.09 -8.36
N GLN A 147 10.55 -11.20 -9.35
CA GLN A 147 11.10 -9.85 -9.31
C GLN A 147 9.98 -8.82 -9.49
N ASN A 148 10.20 -7.60 -8.98
CA ASN A 148 9.30 -6.47 -9.22
C ASN A 148 10.12 -5.20 -9.51
N ALA A 149 10.63 -5.09 -10.73
CA ALA A 149 11.46 -3.96 -11.16
C ALA A 149 10.72 -2.60 -11.06
N GLU A 150 9.40 -2.59 -11.28
CA GLU A 150 8.61 -1.37 -11.20
C GLU A 150 8.46 -0.90 -9.74
N LEU A 151 8.24 -1.82 -8.80
CA LEU A 151 8.24 -1.49 -7.38
C LEU A 151 9.62 -1.04 -6.90
N ALA A 152 10.70 -1.63 -7.44
CA ALA A 152 12.06 -1.18 -7.15
C ALA A 152 12.29 0.28 -7.57
N LYS A 153 11.80 0.69 -8.75
CA LYS A 153 11.85 2.10 -9.20
C LYS A 153 11.07 3.00 -8.25
N THR A 154 9.88 2.58 -7.84
CA THR A 154 9.04 3.33 -6.88
C THR A 154 9.75 3.47 -5.54
N PHE A 155 10.34 2.39 -4.99
CA PHE A 155 11.12 2.45 -3.75
C PHE A 155 12.34 3.39 -3.86
N LYS A 156 13.06 3.38 -4.99
CA LYS A 156 14.17 4.32 -5.23
C LYS A 156 13.70 5.76 -5.23
N LEU A 157 12.55 6.03 -5.82
CA LEU A 157 11.96 7.37 -5.84
C LEU A 157 11.55 7.82 -4.42
N ILE A 158 10.90 6.95 -3.65
CA ILE A 158 10.52 7.21 -2.26
C ILE A 158 11.78 7.39 -1.37
N ALA A 159 12.79 6.58 -1.55
CA ALA A 159 14.06 6.71 -0.85
C ALA A 159 14.74 8.08 -1.11
N LYS A 160 14.54 8.65 -2.30
CA LYS A 160 15.11 9.94 -2.70
C LYS A 160 14.27 11.13 -2.25
N LEU A 161 12.95 11.05 -2.36
CA LEU A 161 12.03 12.19 -2.23
C LEU A 161 11.13 12.13 -0.99
N GLY A 162 11.22 11.04 -0.19
CA GLY A 162 10.31 10.80 0.92
C GLY A 162 8.91 10.41 0.46
N SER A 163 7.93 10.56 1.33
CA SER A 163 6.52 10.26 1.04
C SER A 163 5.94 11.13 -0.08
N LYS A 164 6.53 12.29 -0.34
CA LYS A 164 6.15 13.16 -1.45
C LYS A 164 6.16 12.43 -2.79
N ALA A 165 7.06 11.45 -2.97
CA ALA A 165 7.12 10.63 -4.18
C ALA A 165 5.82 9.88 -4.47
N LEU A 166 5.07 9.50 -3.41
CA LEU A 166 3.78 8.82 -3.53
C LEU A 166 2.61 9.81 -3.64
N LEU A 167 2.75 10.98 -3.00
CA LEU A 167 1.65 11.94 -2.84
C LEU A 167 1.58 12.98 -3.96
N ASP A 168 2.63 13.12 -4.74
CA ASP A 168 2.70 14.11 -5.83
C ASP A 168 3.43 13.52 -7.03
N GLY A 169 3.20 14.11 -8.21
CA GLY A 169 3.89 13.76 -9.44
C GLY A 169 3.43 12.45 -10.07
N GLU A 170 4.39 11.71 -10.64
CA GLU A 170 4.13 10.55 -11.50
C GLU A 170 3.41 9.41 -10.76
N VAL A 171 3.82 9.08 -9.54
CA VAL A 171 3.24 7.95 -8.80
C VAL A 171 1.81 8.25 -8.36
N ALA A 172 1.54 9.46 -7.86
CA ALA A 172 0.18 9.88 -7.51
C ALA A 172 -0.77 9.82 -8.72
N ASN A 173 -0.32 10.36 -9.87
CA ASN A 173 -1.08 10.32 -11.10
C ASN A 173 -1.34 8.89 -11.57
N ALA A 174 -0.35 8.00 -11.49
CA ALA A 174 -0.51 6.59 -11.84
C ALA A 174 -1.50 5.85 -10.93
N ILE A 175 -1.55 6.18 -9.62
CA ILE A 175 -2.54 5.63 -8.69
C ILE A 175 -3.95 6.09 -9.08
N ILE A 176 -4.14 7.39 -9.33
CA ILE A 176 -5.43 7.96 -9.73
C ILE A 176 -5.91 7.29 -11.03
N GLU A 177 -5.03 7.20 -12.02
CA GLU A 177 -5.33 6.58 -13.31
C GLU A 177 -5.68 5.10 -13.16
N ALA A 178 -4.86 4.34 -12.43
CA ALA A 178 -5.08 2.90 -12.26
C ALA A 178 -6.37 2.59 -11.50
N THR A 179 -6.71 3.40 -10.50
CA THR A 179 -7.97 3.23 -9.75
C THR A 179 -9.19 3.68 -10.55
N GLY A 180 -9.08 4.79 -11.29
CA GLY A 180 -10.16 5.32 -12.13
C GLY A 180 -10.48 4.46 -13.36
N ASN A 181 -9.46 3.79 -13.93
CA ASN A 181 -9.61 2.93 -15.12
C ASN A 181 -9.83 1.44 -14.79
N SER A 182 -10.15 1.12 -13.55
CA SER A 182 -10.43 -0.26 -13.15
C SER A 182 -11.84 -0.71 -13.52
N ASN A 183 -12.10 -2.02 -13.49
CA ASN A 183 -13.43 -2.60 -13.73
C ASN A 183 -14.50 -2.10 -12.74
N ASN A 184 -14.07 -1.62 -11.58
CA ASN A 184 -14.91 -1.01 -10.58
C ASN A 184 -14.24 0.33 -10.19
N PRO A 185 -14.52 1.40 -10.95
CA PRO A 185 -13.76 2.64 -10.87
C PRO A 185 -13.79 3.29 -9.49
N GLY A 186 -12.64 3.71 -9.00
CA GLY A 186 -12.49 4.52 -7.81
C GLY A 186 -12.76 6.00 -8.09
N VAL A 187 -12.80 6.78 -7.01
CA VAL A 187 -13.12 8.20 -7.04
C VAL A 187 -11.97 9.09 -6.55
N LEU A 188 -10.75 8.54 -6.45
CA LEU A 188 -9.56 9.30 -6.07
C LEU A 188 -9.30 10.45 -7.04
N ILE A 189 -8.96 11.60 -6.48
CA ILE A 189 -8.54 12.80 -7.22
C ILE A 189 -7.25 13.35 -6.63
N LYS A 190 -6.60 14.27 -7.32
CA LYS A 190 -5.32 14.84 -6.89
C LYS A 190 -5.39 15.51 -5.51
N GLU A 191 -6.48 16.17 -5.21
CA GLU A 191 -6.71 16.89 -3.95
C GLU A 191 -6.75 15.94 -2.74
N ASP A 192 -7.11 14.66 -2.93
CA ASP A 192 -7.09 13.65 -1.88
C ASP A 192 -5.69 13.41 -1.30
N PHE A 193 -4.65 13.65 -2.09
CA PHE A 193 -3.26 13.43 -1.70
C PHE A 193 -2.67 14.56 -0.83
N SER A 194 -3.44 15.60 -0.53
CA SER A 194 -3.11 16.63 0.47
C SER A 194 -3.45 16.10 1.86
N ILE A 195 -2.54 15.28 2.41
CA ILE A 195 -2.78 14.51 3.65
C ILE A 195 -2.32 15.32 4.86
N GLU A 196 -3.23 15.54 5.80
CA GLU A 196 -2.90 15.94 7.17
C GLU A 196 -2.87 14.70 8.07
N LEU A 197 -1.75 14.48 8.72
CA LEU A 197 -1.54 13.35 9.63
C LEU A 197 -1.66 13.80 11.08
N GLU A 198 -2.24 12.93 11.88
CA GLU A 198 -2.43 13.17 13.30
C GLU A 198 -1.46 12.34 14.13
N LYS A 199 -0.91 12.98 15.15
CA LYS A 199 -0.10 12.36 16.20
C LYS A 199 -0.79 12.60 17.52
N PHE A 200 -1.02 11.54 18.27
CA PHE A 200 -1.62 11.59 19.59
C PHE A 200 -0.60 11.17 20.66
N GLU A 201 -0.71 11.78 21.84
CA GLU A 201 -0.17 11.17 23.04
C GLU A 201 -1.19 10.13 23.51
N ALA A 202 -0.77 8.86 23.55
CA ALA A 202 -1.62 7.83 24.09
C ALA A 202 -1.71 8.05 25.61
N SER A 203 -2.88 8.44 26.08
CA SER A 203 -3.19 8.45 27.50
C SER A 203 -3.24 7.00 27.98
N GLY A 204 -2.34 6.66 28.94
CA GLY A 204 -2.39 5.40 29.67
C GLY A 204 -3.59 5.35 30.63
#